data_892ff5f3ccf77754278563eb3c7d6ba5
#
_entry.id   892ff5f3ccf77754278563eb3c7d6ba5
#
_cell.length_a   1.000
_cell.length_b   1.000
_cell.length_c   1.000
_cell.angle_alpha   90.00
_cell.angle_beta   90.00
_cell.angle_gamma   90.00
#
_symmetry.space_group_name_H-M   'P 1'
#
loop_
_entity.id
_entity.type
_entity.pdbx_description
1 polymer ?
#
loop_
_entity_poly.entity_id
_entity_poly.type
_entity_poly.pdbx_seq_one_letter_code
_entity_poly.pdbx_strand_id
1 'polypeptide(L)'
;MRIVLVVVLLAISVTGFTAEPQSEDMRSLIEAQQDQIRLLQQQLDATNASLQALRQQVEANALASEAANEKAEILADNIESQPAVAQSATSLGGYGELHFNMLEDQTSDAEKNEVDFHRFVLFLDHEFNDRLRFVSELEVEHALSGDGQPGEVELEQAYVEYDWADKHSLKAGLFLVPVGIINETHEPPTFYGVERNPVESRIIPTTWWEAGIAFTGGFADAWRYDFALHSGLDTSADSNYSIRSGRQKVAKAGFDSQASTARLRWLGLPGLELSASVQYQDDITQESDPLAGSAMLYTGHLSWQYHGFGLRALYARWDLDGEGPAAVGADRQEGWYVEPSWRFNEQWGVFARYNRWDNQAGNEPDTEYAQTDLGVNFWLHPNVVFKLDYQDQDSPDGKPEWDGWNLGVGYMF
;
A
#
# COMPACT_ATOMS: atom_id res chain seq x y z
N MET A 1 32.33 -21.35 -11.15
CA MET A 1 33.01 -20.09 -10.82
C MET A 1 34.14 -20.41 -9.83
N ARG A 2 35.37 -20.20 -10.22
CA ARG A 2 36.56 -20.67 -9.49
C ARG A 2 36.81 -19.78 -8.28
N ILE A 3 36.77 -20.37 -7.08
CA ILE A 3 37.17 -19.71 -5.84
C ILE A 3 38.71 -19.69 -5.83
N VAL A 4 39.29 -18.50 -5.83
CA VAL A 4 40.73 -18.28 -5.71
C VAL A 4 41.05 -18.32 -4.21
N LEU A 5 41.76 -19.37 -3.81
CA LEU A 5 42.31 -19.52 -2.48
C LEU A 5 43.59 -18.64 -2.40
N VAL A 6 43.52 -17.52 -1.71
CA VAL A 6 44.71 -16.69 -1.42
C VAL A 6 45.40 -17.24 -0.16
N VAL A 7 46.47 -17.96 -0.35
CA VAL A 7 47.40 -18.34 0.72
C VAL A 7 48.41 -17.22 0.86
N VAL A 8 48.31 -16.45 1.94
CA VAL A 8 49.31 -15.43 2.29
C VAL A 8 50.45 -16.14 3.06
N LEU A 9 51.55 -16.40 2.39
CA LEU A 9 52.81 -16.80 3.03
C LEU A 9 53.51 -15.54 3.53
N LEU A 10 53.52 -15.35 4.85
CA LEU A 10 54.36 -14.36 5.51
C LEU A 10 55.79 -14.95 5.64
N ALA A 11 56.71 -14.46 4.80
CA ALA A 11 58.13 -14.69 4.97
C ALA A 11 58.66 -13.78 6.09
N ILE A 12 59.01 -14.36 7.23
CA ILE A 12 59.73 -13.64 8.30
C ILE A 12 61.21 -13.69 7.98
N SER A 13 61.78 -12.54 7.61
CA SER A 13 63.23 -12.35 7.54
C SER A 13 63.80 -12.31 8.94
N VAL A 14 64.59 -13.32 9.26
CA VAL A 14 65.37 -13.41 10.51
C VAL A 14 66.61 -12.53 10.37
N THR A 15 66.60 -11.36 11.04
CA THR A 15 67.84 -10.67 11.42
C THR A 15 68.12 -10.98 12.86
N GLY A 16 69.32 -11.51 13.10
CA GLY A 16 69.74 -12.08 14.40
C GLY A 16 69.63 -11.12 15.56
N PHE A 17 69.04 -11.63 16.63
CA PHE A 17 69.31 -11.20 17.98
C PHE A 17 69.33 -12.47 18.84
N THR A 18 70.48 -12.72 19.46
CA THR A 18 70.69 -13.77 20.47
C THR A 18 70.00 -13.33 21.76
N ALA A 19 68.84 -13.84 22.04
CA ALA A 19 68.25 -13.95 23.36
C ALA A 19 67.40 -15.23 23.37
N GLU A 20 67.68 -16.14 24.30
CA GLU A 20 66.82 -17.30 24.54
C GLU A 20 65.38 -16.83 24.85
N PRO A 21 64.37 -17.24 24.08
CA PRO A 21 63.02 -16.93 24.46
C PRO A 21 62.64 -17.79 25.65
N GLN A 22 62.20 -17.12 26.71
CA GLN A 22 61.73 -17.78 27.95
C GLN A 22 60.54 -18.71 27.49
N SER A 23 60.55 -19.93 28.04
CA SER A 23 59.60 -21.01 27.67
C SER A 23 58.13 -20.65 27.91
N GLU A 24 57.87 -19.58 28.63
CA GLU A 24 56.50 -19.04 28.85
C GLU A 24 55.95 -18.24 27.66
N ASP A 25 56.79 -17.44 26.98
CA ASP A 25 56.32 -16.68 25.78
C ASP A 25 55.97 -17.59 24.61
N MET A 26 56.70 -18.68 24.43
CA MET A 26 56.41 -19.65 23.38
C MET A 26 55.12 -20.45 23.66
N ARG A 27 54.83 -20.73 24.93
CA ARG A 27 53.57 -21.38 25.33
C ARG A 27 52.37 -20.49 25.12
N SER A 28 52.45 -19.22 25.48
CA SER A 28 51.37 -18.26 25.27
C SER A 28 51.08 -18.05 23.79
N LEU A 29 52.10 -18.07 22.92
CA LEU A 29 51.93 -17.97 21.47
C LEU A 29 51.24 -19.22 20.88
N ILE A 30 51.60 -20.40 21.38
CA ILE A 30 50.97 -21.66 20.97
C ILE A 30 49.48 -21.71 21.41
N GLU A 31 49.19 -21.28 22.63
CA GLU A 31 47.82 -21.20 23.14
C GLU A 31 46.97 -20.21 22.30
N ALA A 32 47.50 -19.02 21.98
CA ALA A 32 46.81 -18.05 21.14
C ALA A 32 46.54 -18.59 19.71
N GLN A 33 47.51 -19.32 19.14
CA GLN A 33 47.31 -19.98 17.85
C GLN A 33 46.27 -21.12 17.91
N GLN A 34 46.25 -21.89 18.99
CA GLN A 34 45.27 -22.94 19.20
C GLN A 34 43.85 -22.37 19.33
N ASP A 35 43.66 -21.27 20.01
CA ASP A 35 42.39 -20.57 20.15
C ASP A 35 41.94 -19.99 18.81
N GLN A 36 42.86 -19.44 18.02
CA GLN A 36 42.55 -18.94 16.68
C GLN A 36 42.12 -20.08 15.71
N ILE A 37 42.81 -21.23 15.80
CA ILE A 37 42.42 -22.42 15.03
C ILE A 37 41.01 -22.90 15.43
N ARG A 38 40.71 -22.90 16.74
CA ARG A 38 39.38 -23.30 17.24
C ARG A 38 38.31 -22.36 16.77
N LEU A 39 38.54 -21.05 16.75
CA LEU A 39 37.62 -20.06 16.23
C LEU A 39 37.36 -20.22 14.72
N LEU A 40 38.42 -20.46 13.95
CA LEU A 40 38.31 -20.71 12.50
C LEU A 40 37.56 -22.02 12.21
N GLN A 41 37.74 -23.05 13.00
CA GLN A 41 36.98 -24.29 12.89
C GLN A 41 35.51 -24.05 13.17
N GLN A 42 35.15 -23.30 14.20
CA GLN A 42 33.75 -22.92 14.49
C GLN A 42 33.11 -22.11 13.35
N GLN A 43 33.87 -21.16 12.77
CA GLN A 43 33.39 -20.39 11.62
C GLN A 43 33.17 -21.28 10.37
N LEU A 44 34.06 -22.23 10.14
CA LEU A 44 33.97 -23.18 9.06
C LEU A 44 32.73 -24.08 9.20
N ASP A 45 32.49 -24.58 10.42
CA ASP A 45 31.34 -25.42 10.72
C ASP A 45 30.01 -24.64 10.55
N ALA A 46 29.95 -23.41 11.01
CA ALA A 46 28.80 -22.52 10.82
C ALA A 46 28.52 -22.22 9.33
N THR A 47 29.60 -21.96 8.57
CA THR A 47 29.50 -21.73 7.12
C THR A 47 29.03 -22.98 6.38
N ASN A 48 29.51 -24.15 6.75
CA ASN A 48 29.06 -25.41 6.16
C ASN A 48 27.60 -25.72 6.48
N ALA A 49 27.14 -25.42 7.70
CA ALA A 49 25.73 -25.57 8.09
C ALA A 49 24.84 -24.63 7.27
N SER A 50 25.25 -23.37 7.08
CA SER A 50 24.53 -22.40 6.25
C SER A 50 24.47 -22.83 4.78
N LEU A 51 25.56 -23.37 4.24
CA LEU A 51 25.59 -23.91 2.86
C LEU A 51 24.66 -25.13 2.69
N GLN A 52 24.55 -25.98 3.71
CA GLN A 52 23.61 -27.11 3.67
C GLN A 52 22.17 -26.64 3.71
N ALA A 53 21.83 -25.67 4.55
CA ALA A 53 20.49 -25.08 4.61
C ALA A 53 20.12 -24.41 3.28
N LEU A 54 21.02 -23.64 2.68
CA LEU A 54 20.81 -23.01 1.37
C LEU A 54 20.58 -24.03 0.25
N ARG A 55 21.33 -25.16 0.25
CA ARG A 55 21.10 -26.23 -0.73
C ARG A 55 19.74 -26.86 -0.58
N GLN A 56 19.27 -27.12 0.64
CA GLN A 56 17.93 -27.66 0.90
C GLN A 56 16.84 -26.69 0.43
N GLN A 57 17.04 -25.40 0.63
CA GLN A 57 16.10 -24.38 0.18
C GLN A 57 16.04 -24.28 -1.36
N VAL A 58 17.17 -24.39 -2.04
CA VAL A 58 17.24 -24.42 -3.52
C VAL A 58 16.56 -25.66 -4.07
N GLU A 59 16.77 -26.85 -3.47
CA GLU A 59 16.07 -28.07 -3.87
C GLU A 59 14.56 -27.98 -3.64
N ALA A 60 14.12 -27.43 -2.52
CA ALA A 60 12.69 -27.22 -2.24
C ALA A 60 12.04 -26.27 -3.24
N ASN A 61 12.72 -25.16 -3.57
CA ASN A 61 12.25 -24.20 -4.57
C ASN A 61 12.20 -24.82 -5.99
N ALA A 62 13.15 -25.67 -6.35
CA ALA A 62 13.15 -26.37 -7.63
C ALA A 62 11.95 -27.32 -7.75
N LEU A 63 11.66 -28.09 -6.70
CA LEU A 63 10.49 -28.98 -6.64
C LEU A 63 9.16 -28.20 -6.69
N ALA A 64 9.09 -27.04 -6.01
CA ALA A 64 7.92 -26.19 -6.05
C ALA A 64 7.70 -25.58 -7.46
N SER A 65 8.78 -25.22 -8.15
CA SER A 65 8.73 -24.71 -9.53
C SER A 65 8.29 -25.79 -10.52
N GLU A 66 8.77 -27.04 -10.37
CA GLU A 66 8.33 -28.17 -11.20
C GLU A 66 6.84 -28.47 -11.01
N ALA A 67 6.37 -28.50 -9.74
CA ALA A 67 4.96 -28.70 -9.44
C ALA A 67 4.06 -27.55 -9.95
N ALA A 68 4.57 -26.32 -9.96
CA ALA A 68 3.87 -25.16 -10.55
C ALA A 68 3.77 -25.28 -12.08
N ASN A 69 4.85 -25.69 -12.74
CA ASN A 69 4.85 -25.92 -14.20
C ASN A 69 3.91 -27.06 -14.61
N GLU A 70 3.91 -28.18 -13.87
CA GLU A 70 2.99 -29.30 -14.13
C GLU A 70 1.51 -28.87 -13.98
N LYS A 71 1.20 -28.06 -12.95
CA LYS A 71 -0.14 -27.49 -12.81
C LYS A 71 -0.50 -26.51 -13.94
N ALA A 72 0.46 -25.74 -14.41
CA ALA A 72 0.25 -24.83 -15.54
C ALA A 72 0.00 -25.59 -16.86
N GLU A 73 0.71 -26.71 -17.10
CA GLU A 73 0.44 -27.58 -18.26
C GLU A 73 -0.94 -28.24 -18.16
N ILE A 74 -1.34 -28.78 -17.00
CA ILE A 74 -2.67 -29.35 -16.79
C ILE A 74 -3.78 -28.29 -17.01
N LEU A 75 -3.56 -27.05 -16.58
CA LEU A 75 -4.48 -25.94 -16.81
C LEU A 75 -4.56 -25.57 -18.29
N ALA A 76 -3.42 -25.54 -18.99
CA ALA A 76 -3.36 -25.27 -20.42
C ALA A 76 -4.09 -26.36 -21.23
N ASP A 77 -3.85 -27.65 -20.95
CA ASP A 77 -4.56 -28.77 -21.56
C ASP A 77 -6.06 -28.76 -21.30
N ASN A 78 -6.49 -28.36 -20.10
CA ASN A 78 -7.90 -28.21 -19.76
C ASN A 78 -8.58 -27.05 -20.53
N ILE A 79 -7.85 -25.95 -20.79
CA ILE A 79 -8.33 -24.81 -21.58
C ILE A 79 -8.47 -25.23 -23.05
N GLU A 80 -7.49 -25.98 -23.62
CA GLU A 80 -7.54 -26.43 -25.01
C GLU A 80 -8.62 -27.52 -25.26
N SER A 81 -8.96 -28.31 -24.25
CA SER A 81 -9.91 -29.44 -24.38
C SER A 81 -11.37 -29.07 -24.15
N GLN A 82 -11.69 -27.85 -23.74
CA GLN A 82 -13.09 -27.41 -23.61
C GLN A 82 -13.69 -27.13 -24.98
N PRO A 83 -14.90 -27.71 -25.32
CA PRO A 83 -15.60 -27.33 -26.53
C PRO A 83 -15.93 -25.84 -26.45
N ALA A 84 -15.85 -25.14 -27.59
CA ALA A 84 -16.14 -23.71 -27.71
C ALA A 84 -17.56 -23.38 -27.20
N VAL A 85 -17.68 -23.25 -25.89
CA VAL A 85 -18.79 -22.58 -25.23
C VAL A 85 -18.54 -21.09 -25.42
N ALA A 86 -19.60 -20.35 -25.77
CA ALA A 86 -19.62 -18.92 -26.06
C ALA A 86 -18.46 -18.15 -25.42
N GLN A 87 -17.66 -17.45 -26.24
CA GLN A 87 -16.42 -16.78 -25.87
C GLN A 87 -16.58 -16.05 -24.53
N SER A 88 -16.12 -16.67 -23.45
CA SER A 88 -15.97 -15.99 -22.19
C SER A 88 -14.83 -14.99 -22.35
N ALA A 89 -15.15 -13.71 -22.26
CA ALA A 89 -14.16 -12.68 -22.41
C ALA A 89 -13.32 -12.60 -21.12
N THR A 90 -12.07 -13.01 -21.19
CA THR A 90 -11.06 -12.67 -20.18
C THR A 90 -10.35 -11.43 -20.68
N SER A 91 -10.26 -10.40 -19.85
CA SER A 91 -9.51 -9.19 -20.10
C SER A 91 -8.30 -9.09 -19.17
N LEU A 92 -7.24 -8.53 -19.71
CA LEU A 92 -6.02 -8.21 -18.99
C LEU A 92 -5.75 -6.72 -19.17
N GLY A 93 -5.49 -6.04 -18.09
CA GLY A 93 -5.12 -4.65 -18.05
C GLY A 93 -4.20 -4.39 -16.88
N GLY A 94 -3.87 -3.14 -16.65
CA GLY A 94 -3.06 -2.79 -15.49
C GLY A 94 -2.56 -1.36 -15.52
N TYR A 95 -1.80 -0.99 -14.50
CA TYR A 95 -1.16 0.30 -14.43
C TYR A 95 0.18 0.20 -13.68
N GLY A 96 0.96 1.25 -13.77
CA GLY A 96 2.17 1.39 -12.97
C GLY A 96 2.54 2.84 -12.80
N GLU A 97 3.33 3.12 -11.75
CA GLU A 97 3.82 4.45 -11.46
C GLU A 97 5.23 4.44 -10.86
N LEU A 98 6.01 5.43 -11.27
CA LEU A 98 7.35 5.70 -10.78
C LEU A 98 7.37 7.10 -10.18
N HIS A 99 7.87 7.22 -8.96
CA HIS A 99 7.98 8.48 -8.22
C HIS A 99 9.45 8.89 -8.03
N PHE A 100 9.68 10.18 -8.00
CA PHE A 100 10.92 10.84 -7.60
C PHE A 100 10.55 11.89 -6.56
N ASN A 101 10.98 11.72 -5.33
CA ASN A 101 10.75 12.65 -4.24
C ASN A 101 12.05 13.36 -3.91
N MET A 102 12.02 14.69 -3.84
CA MET A 102 13.13 15.57 -3.46
C MET A 102 12.60 16.52 -2.40
N LEU A 103 12.56 16.03 -1.15
CA LEU A 103 11.95 16.74 -0.02
C LEU A 103 13.00 17.05 1.04
N GLU A 104 12.86 18.21 1.67
CA GLU A 104 13.67 18.66 2.80
C GLU A 104 12.77 18.83 4.03
N ASP A 105 13.22 18.36 5.18
CA ASP A 105 12.53 18.57 6.45
C ASP A 105 12.87 19.94 7.01
N GLN A 106 11.91 20.82 7.12
CA GLN A 106 12.09 22.19 7.59
C GLN A 106 12.40 22.28 9.10
N THR A 107 12.20 21.18 9.83
CA THR A 107 12.47 21.10 11.29
C THR A 107 13.84 20.49 11.62
N SER A 108 14.51 19.88 10.66
CA SER A 108 15.80 19.21 10.80
C SER A 108 16.61 19.29 9.50
N ASP A 109 17.84 18.74 9.50
CA ASP A 109 18.68 18.62 8.29
C ASP A 109 18.37 17.32 7.50
N ALA A 110 17.22 16.68 7.70
CA ALA A 110 16.87 15.47 7.00
C ALA A 110 16.36 15.76 5.58
N GLU A 111 16.77 14.92 4.64
CA GLU A 111 16.34 14.96 3.24
C GLU A 111 15.75 13.61 2.84
N LYS A 112 14.75 13.66 1.97
CA LYS A 112 14.17 12.50 1.30
C LYS A 112 14.39 12.64 -0.20
N ASN A 113 15.51 12.14 -0.68
CA ASN A 113 15.90 12.12 -2.09
C ASN A 113 15.84 10.67 -2.58
N GLU A 114 14.69 10.25 -3.12
CA GLU A 114 14.49 8.86 -3.52
C GLU A 114 13.82 8.72 -4.88
N VAL A 115 14.06 7.57 -5.50
CA VAL A 115 13.37 7.11 -6.70
C VAL A 115 12.71 5.80 -6.35
N ASP A 116 11.39 5.74 -6.52
CA ASP A 116 10.59 4.58 -6.16
C ASP A 116 9.70 4.16 -7.33
N PHE A 117 9.87 2.91 -7.82
CA PHE A 117 8.86 2.30 -8.67
C PHE A 117 7.70 1.88 -7.76
N HIS A 118 6.81 2.84 -7.48
CA HIS A 118 5.87 2.81 -6.39
C HIS A 118 4.95 1.59 -6.44
N ARG A 119 4.41 1.27 -7.64
CA ARG A 119 3.60 0.07 -7.84
C ARG A 119 3.53 -0.37 -9.29
N PHE A 120 3.29 -1.67 -9.47
CA PHE A 120 2.88 -2.28 -10.72
C PHE A 120 1.68 -3.19 -10.47
N VAL A 121 0.57 -2.89 -11.12
CA VAL A 121 -0.72 -3.54 -10.90
C VAL A 121 -1.21 -4.23 -12.16
N LEU A 122 -1.76 -5.43 -11.98
CA LEU A 122 -2.40 -6.22 -13.03
C LEU A 122 -3.88 -6.46 -12.71
N PHE A 123 -4.74 -6.10 -13.62
CA PHE A 123 -6.15 -6.48 -13.64
C PHE A 123 -6.33 -7.77 -14.45
N LEU A 124 -7.01 -8.74 -13.88
CA LEU A 124 -7.46 -9.93 -14.58
C LEU A 124 -8.95 -10.10 -14.31
N ASP A 125 -9.75 -9.84 -15.34
CA ASP A 125 -11.20 -9.93 -15.26
C ASP A 125 -11.72 -11.05 -16.17
N HIS A 126 -12.81 -11.70 -15.77
CA HIS A 126 -13.41 -12.77 -16.54
C HIS A 126 -14.94 -12.70 -16.51
N GLU A 127 -15.57 -12.62 -17.70
CA GLU A 127 -17.02 -12.70 -17.85
C GLU A 127 -17.46 -14.15 -18.02
N PHE A 128 -18.09 -14.75 -17.00
CA PHE A 128 -18.68 -16.09 -17.11
C PHE A 128 -19.93 -16.10 -17.99
N ASN A 129 -20.72 -15.03 -17.93
CA ASN A 129 -21.89 -14.76 -18.75
C ASN A 129 -22.32 -13.28 -18.57
N ASP A 130 -23.41 -12.87 -19.23
CA ASP A 130 -23.92 -11.49 -19.24
C ASP A 130 -24.26 -10.92 -17.84
N ARG A 131 -24.27 -11.74 -16.78
CA ARG A 131 -24.65 -11.35 -15.41
C ARG A 131 -23.63 -11.71 -14.34
N LEU A 132 -22.67 -12.55 -14.66
CA LEU A 132 -21.70 -13.04 -13.68
C LEU A 132 -20.29 -12.79 -14.21
N ARG A 133 -19.49 -12.06 -13.42
CA ARG A 133 -18.09 -11.76 -13.72
C ARG A 133 -17.22 -11.95 -12.49
N PHE A 134 -15.97 -12.23 -12.73
CA PHE A 134 -14.87 -12.17 -11.77
C PHE A 134 -14.04 -10.93 -12.07
N VAL A 135 -13.61 -10.23 -11.02
CA VAL A 135 -12.74 -9.06 -11.07
C VAL A 135 -11.60 -9.27 -10.12
N SER A 136 -10.38 -8.98 -10.56
CA SER A 136 -9.21 -9.06 -9.68
C SER A 136 -8.18 -7.99 -9.97
N GLU A 137 -7.42 -7.63 -8.93
CA GLU A 137 -6.35 -6.65 -8.95
C GLU A 137 -5.19 -7.16 -8.10
N LEU A 138 -4.05 -7.38 -8.75
CA LEU A 138 -2.82 -7.85 -8.13
C LEU A 138 -1.77 -6.75 -8.19
N GLU A 139 -1.26 -6.33 -7.04
CA GLU A 139 -0.23 -5.30 -6.91
C GLU A 139 1.13 -5.89 -6.54
N VAL A 140 2.18 -5.29 -7.10
CA VAL A 140 3.58 -5.44 -6.67
C VAL A 140 4.10 -4.06 -6.31
N GLU A 141 4.34 -3.82 -5.02
CA GLU A 141 4.92 -2.56 -4.53
C GLU A 141 6.45 -2.54 -4.63
N HIS A 142 7.01 -1.34 -4.81
CA HIS A 142 8.45 -1.02 -4.73
C HIS A 142 9.38 -1.87 -5.61
N ALA A 143 8.93 -2.34 -6.77
CA ALA A 143 9.71 -3.12 -7.75
C ALA A 143 10.46 -4.36 -7.19
N LEU A 144 10.63 -4.48 -5.88
CA LEU A 144 11.34 -5.56 -5.21
C LEU A 144 10.59 -5.98 -3.95
N SER A 145 9.94 -7.14 -4.01
CA SER A 145 9.08 -7.67 -2.95
C SER A 145 9.63 -9.00 -2.41
N GLY A 146 9.40 -9.27 -1.12
CA GLY A 146 9.81 -10.50 -0.44
C GLY A 146 10.38 -10.26 0.95
N ASP A 147 10.84 -11.31 1.62
CA ASP A 147 11.39 -11.21 2.97
C ASP A 147 12.54 -10.21 3.07
N GLY A 148 12.35 -9.17 3.91
CA GLY A 148 13.35 -8.12 4.13
C GLY A 148 13.53 -7.15 2.97
N GLN A 149 12.66 -7.19 1.98
CA GLN A 149 12.60 -6.21 0.89
C GLN A 149 11.58 -5.10 1.20
N PRO A 150 11.69 -3.93 0.56
CA PRO A 150 10.79 -2.81 0.85
C PRO A 150 9.35 -3.02 0.38
N GLY A 151 9.14 -3.83 -0.66
CA GLY A 151 7.84 -4.02 -1.29
C GLY A 151 7.11 -5.29 -0.86
N GLU A 152 5.81 -5.29 -1.11
CA GLU A 152 4.88 -6.39 -0.88
C GLU A 152 4.22 -6.82 -2.19
N VAL A 153 3.69 -8.04 -2.22
CA VAL A 153 2.77 -8.51 -3.27
C VAL A 153 1.41 -8.62 -2.64
N GLU A 154 0.45 -7.86 -3.13
CA GLU A 154 -0.86 -7.72 -2.55
C GLU A 154 -1.96 -8.05 -3.55
N LEU A 155 -3.03 -8.69 -3.07
CA LEU A 155 -4.26 -8.87 -3.81
C LEU A 155 -5.25 -7.85 -3.27
N GLU A 156 -5.42 -6.75 -3.99
CA GLU A 156 -6.29 -5.65 -3.55
C GLU A 156 -7.76 -5.95 -3.83
N GLN A 157 -8.04 -6.62 -4.94
CA GLN A 157 -9.39 -7.05 -5.30
C GLN A 157 -9.38 -8.49 -5.83
N ALA A 158 -10.36 -9.29 -5.42
CA ALA A 158 -10.69 -10.59 -5.98
C ALA A 158 -12.11 -10.96 -5.59
N TYR A 159 -13.08 -10.64 -6.42
CA TYR A 159 -14.49 -10.89 -6.14
C TYR A 159 -15.26 -11.39 -7.35
N VAL A 160 -16.34 -12.09 -7.09
CA VAL A 160 -17.39 -12.35 -8.08
C VAL A 160 -18.47 -11.28 -7.94
N GLU A 161 -18.95 -10.79 -9.08
CA GLU A 161 -20.07 -9.87 -9.14
C GLU A 161 -21.21 -10.46 -9.97
N TYR A 162 -22.42 -10.42 -9.40
CA TYR A 162 -23.63 -10.95 -10.01
C TYR A 162 -24.72 -9.89 -10.15
N ASP A 163 -25.12 -9.61 -11.37
CA ASP A 163 -26.23 -8.71 -11.70
C ASP A 163 -27.56 -9.43 -11.50
N TRP A 164 -28.15 -9.28 -10.30
CA TRP A 164 -29.41 -9.95 -9.95
C TRP A 164 -30.64 -9.25 -10.49
N ALA A 165 -30.54 -7.94 -10.81
CA ALA A 165 -31.56 -7.15 -11.48
C ALA A 165 -30.93 -6.00 -12.27
N ASP A 166 -31.74 -5.32 -13.12
CA ASP A 166 -31.29 -4.11 -13.80
C ASP A 166 -30.75 -3.09 -12.79
N LYS A 167 -29.51 -2.61 -13.02
CA LYS A 167 -28.80 -1.63 -12.17
C LYS A 167 -28.55 -2.08 -10.72
N HIS A 168 -28.61 -3.37 -10.45
CA HIS A 168 -28.35 -3.90 -9.10
C HIS A 168 -27.45 -5.12 -9.15
N SER A 169 -26.35 -5.06 -8.42
CA SER A 169 -25.34 -6.11 -8.36
C SER A 169 -25.03 -6.52 -6.94
N LEU A 170 -24.59 -7.75 -6.78
CA LEU A 170 -24.04 -8.33 -5.57
C LEU A 170 -22.59 -8.70 -5.82
N LYS A 171 -21.68 -8.18 -5.00
CA LYS A 171 -20.28 -8.56 -4.96
C LYS A 171 -20.01 -9.48 -3.76
N ALA A 172 -19.16 -10.49 -3.95
CA ALA A 172 -18.69 -11.35 -2.86
C ALA A 172 -17.21 -11.69 -3.06
N GLY A 173 -16.40 -11.42 -2.05
CA GLY A 173 -14.95 -11.62 -2.08
C GLY A 173 -14.20 -10.46 -1.48
N LEU A 174 -13.06 -10.14 -2.05
CA LEU A 174 -12.17 -9.06 -1.66
C LEU A 174 -12.44 -7.85 -2.54
N PHE A 175 -12.84 -6.72 -1.98
CA PHE A 175 -13.24 -5.53 -2.74
C PHE A 175 -12.84 -4.24 -2.01
N LEU A 176 -12.70 -3.15 -2.77
CA LEU A 176 -12.45 -1.82 -2.23
C LEU A 176 -13.66 -1.32 -1.44
N VAL A 177 -13.41 -0.82 -0.24
CA VAL A 177 -14.44 -0.22 0.60
C VAL A 177 -14.98 1.05 -0.05
N PRO A 178 -16.30 1.23 -0.20
CA PRO A 178 -16.89 2.36 -0.93
C PRO A 178 -16.87 3.67 -0.12
N VAL A 179 -15.66 4.24 0.07
CA VAL A 179 -15.43 5.51 0.78
C VAL A 179 -14.42 6.37 0.04
N GLY A 180 -14.59 7.69 0.13
CA GLY A 180 -13.68 8.65 -0.49
C GLY A 180 -13.81 8.75 -1.99
N ILE A 181 -12.85 9.39 -2.62
CA ILE A 181 -12.73 9.58 -4.07
C ILE A 181 -11.65 8.65 -4.64
N ILE A 182 -10.47 8.67 -4.01
CA ILE A 182 -9.28 7.98 -4.54
C ILE A 182 -9.35 6.47 -4.29
N ASN A 183 -10.06 5.99 -3.28
CA ASN A 183 -10.07 4.55 -2.97
C ASN A 183 -10.50 3.66 -4.13
N GLU A 184 -11.46 4.09 -4.94
CA GLU A 184 -11.95 3.33 -6.11
C GLU A 184 -11.42 3.87 -7.46
N THR A 185 -10.66 4.98 -7.45
CA THR A 185 -10.13 5.64 -8.66
C THR A 185 -8.69 6.09 -8.44
N HIS A 186 -7.84 5.13 -8.09
CA HIS A 186 -6.46 5.40 -7.66
C HIS A 186 -5.42 5.16 -8.76
N GLU A 187 -5.85 4.89 -9.99
CA GLU A 187 -4.95 4.76 -11.13
C GLU A 187 -4.30 6.10 -11.48
N PRO A 188 -2.99 6.14 -11.76
CA PRO A 188 -2.23 7.39 -11.87
C PRO A 188 -2.77 8.43 -12.87
N PRO A 189 -3.33 8.08 -14.04
CA PRO A 189 -3.87 9.08 -14.95
C PRO A 189 -5.19 9.74 -14.49
N THR A 190 -5.84 9.24 -13.42
CA THR A 190 -7.17 9.68 -12.98
C THR A 190 -7.15 10.83 -11.98
N PHE A 191 -5.99 11.12 -11.37
CA PHE A 191 -5.86 12.15 -10.34
C PHE A 191 -4.64 13.06 -10.57
N TYR A 192 -4.67 14.24 -9.94
CA TYR A 192 -3.56 15.19 -9.95
C TYR A 192 -2.60 14.94 -8.79
N GLY A 193 -1.34 15.40 -8.97
CA GLY A 193 -0.26 15.19 -8.02
C GLY A 193 0.41 13.83 -8.17
N VAL A 194 1.67 13.75 -7.75
CA VAL A 194 2.44 12.51 -7.76
C VAL A 194 1.90 11.61 -6.65
N GLU A 195 1.90 12.15 -5.42
CA GLU A 195 1.40 11.45 -4.25
C GLU A 195 -0.13 11.60 -4.09
N ARG A 196 -0.75 10.58 -3.50
CA ARG A 196 -2.15 10.67 -3.05
C ARG A 196 -2.27 11.74 -1.96
N ASN A 197 -3.40 12.42 -1.92
CA ASN A 197 -3.61 13.44 -0.89
C ASN A 197 -3.56 12.84 0.53
N PRO A 198 -3.02 13.57 1.52
CA PRO A 198 -2.87 13.06 2.89
C PRO A 198 -4.17 12.62 3.55
N VAL A 199 -5.30 13.27 3.27
CA VAL A 199 -6.60 12.93 3.86
C VAL A 199 -7.04 11.53 3.43
N GLU A 200 -6.90 11.21 2.13
CA GLU A 200 -7.21 9.88 1.59
C GLU A 200 -6.01 8.92 1.66
N SER A 201 -5.07 9.16 2.55
CA SER A 201 -4.04 8.19 2.92
C SER A 201 -3.89 8.04 4.44
N ARG A 202 -4.22 9.08 5.23
CA ARG A 202 -4.05 9.09 6.70
C ARG A 202 -5.36 8.92 7.44
N ILE A 203 -6.45 9.52 6.95
CA ILE A 203 -7.78 9.46 7.55
C ILE A 203 -8.63 8.39 6.87
N ILE A 204 -8.67 8.36 5.53
CA ILE A 204 -9.18 7.22 4.77
C ILE A 204 -7.95 6.41 4.33
N PRO A 205 -7.79 5.14 4.77
CA PRO A 205 -6.54 4.41 4.57
C PRO A 205 -6.40 3.83 3.15
N THR A 206 -6.46 4.65 2.13
CA THR A 206 -6.37 4.26 0.71
C THR A 206 -4.97 3.67 0.36
N THR A 207 -4.81 2.50 -0.36
CA THR A 207 -5.91 1.69 -0.89
C THR A 207 -6.50 0.85 0.24
N TRP A 208 -7.79 0.84 0.39
CA TRP A 208 -8.48 0.13 1.46
C TRP A 208 -9.46 -0.88 0.89
N TRP A 209 -9.14 -2.14 1.06
CA TRP A 209 -9.97 -3.29 0.69
C TRP A 209 -10.28 -4.15 1.90
N GLU A 210 -11.41 -4.84 1.82
CA GLU A 210 -11.89 -5.77 2.84
C GLU A 210 -12.57 -6.97 2.19
N ALA A 211 -12.65 -8.09 2.91
CA ALA A 211 -13.38 -9.26 2.47
C ALA A 211 -14.82 -9.24 3.00
N GLY A 212 -15.78 -9.56 2.11
CA GLY A 212 -17.17 -9.54 2.51
C GLY A 212 -18.16 -9.68 1.36
N ILE A 213 -19.31 -9.04 1.55
CA ILE A 213 -20.40 -8.97 0.59
C ILE A 213 -20.81 -7.51 0.43
N ALA A 214 -20.99 -7.06 -0.82
CA ALA A 214 -21.45 -5.72 -1.11
C ALA A 214 -22.64 -5.74 -2.10
N PHE A 215 -23.64 -4.91 -1.81
CA PHE A 215 -24.77 -4.64 -2.68
C PHE A 215 -24.57 -3.26 -3.29
N THR A 216 -24.64 -3.17 -4.61
CA THR A 216 -24.54 -1.91 -5.33
C THR A 216 -25.76 -1.73 -6.20
N GLY A 217 -26.16 -0.48 -6.41
CA GLY A 217 -27.32 -0.28 -7.28
C GLY A 217 -27.65 1.17 -7.57
N GLY A 218 -28.71 1.33 -8.37
CA GLY A 218 -29.26 2.64 -8.72
C GLY A 218 -30.77 2.69 -8.58
N PHE A 219 -31.26 3.77 -8.00
CA PHE A 219 -32.68 4.08 -7.96
C PHE A 219 -32.90 5.48 -8.53
N ALA A 220 -33.99 5.70 -9.21
CA ALA A 220 -34.15 6.86 -10.08
C ALA A 220 -32.93 7.03 -11.03
N ASP A 221 -32.90 8.07 -11.85
CA ASP A 221 -31.84 8.17 -12.88
C ASP A 221 -30.50 8.69 -12.30
N ALA A 222 -30.57 9.42 -11.18
CA ALA A 222 -29.43 10.16 -10.65
C ALA A 222 -28.79 9.54 -9.39
N TRP A 223 -29.44 8.59 -8.75
CA TRP A 223 -28.99 8.08 -7.47
C TRP A 223 -28.32 6.71 -7.59
N ARG A 224 -27.20 6.52 -6.88
CA ARG A 224 -26.52 5.24 -6.72
C ARG A 224 -26.30 4.99 -5.25
N TYR A 225 -26.33 3.73 -4.84
CA TYR A 225 -26.04 3.32 -3.48
C TYR A 225 -25.07 2.13 -3.47
N ASP A 226 -24.31 2.06 -2.39
CA ASP A 226 -23.49 0.90 -2.04
C ASP A 226 -23.77 0.56 -0.57
N PHE A 227 -23.85 -0.73 -0.27
CA PHE A 227 -23.93 -1.24 1.09
C PHE A 227 -23.05 -2.47 1.20
N ALA A 228 -22.11 -2.50 2.13
CA ALA A 228 -21.16 -3.59 2.33
C ALA A 228 -21.15 -4.06 3.78
N LEU A 229 -21.00 -5.38 3.96
CA LEU A 229 -20.65 -6.04 5.21
C LEU A 229 -19.31 -6.70 5.01
N HIS A 230 -18.31 -6.40 5.85
CA HIS A 230 -16.93 -6.80 5.60
C HIS A 230 -16.10 -6.98 6.88
N SER A 231 -14.86 -7.45 6.75
CA SER A 231 -13.99 -7.83 7.85
C SER A 231 -13.65 -6.71 8.82
N GLY A 232 -13.49 -5.49 8.35
CA GLY A 232 -13.18 -4.36 9.21
C GLY A 232 -11.70 -4.21 9.59
N LEU A 233 -11.43 -3.15 10.34
CA LEU A 233 -10.09 -2.78 10.79
C LEU A 233 -9.72 -3.47 12.10
N ASP A 234 -8.41 -3.49 12.42
CA ASP A 234 -7.84 -3.93 13.70
C ASP A 234 -6.75 -2.94 14.12
N THR A 235 -7.14 -1.90 14.84
CA THR A 235 -6.20 -0.89 15.37
C THR A 235 -5.65 -1.32 16.73
N SER A 236 -4.60 -0.66 17.20
CA SER A 236 -4.01 -0.96 18.50
C SER A 236 -3.47 0.27 19.21
N ALA A 237 -3.32 0.17 20.52
CA ALA A 237 -2.67 1.20 21.34
C ALA A 237 -1.22 1.46 20.90
N ASP A 238 -0.50 0.46 20.42
CA ASP A 238 0.89 0.60 19.91
C ASP A 238 0.99 1.56 18.72
N SER A 239 -0.06 1.65 17.92
CA SER A 239 -0.16 2.57 16.79
C SER A 239 -0.90 3.87 17.13
N ASN A 240 -1.17 4.15 18.41
CA ASN A 240 -2.09 5.20 18.87
C ASN A 240 -3.45 5.14 18.17
N TYR A 241 -3.98 3.95 17.96
CA TYR A 241 -5.25 3.69 17.27
C TYR A 241 -5.36 4.34 15.88
N SER A 242 -4.22 4.47 15.18
CA SER A 242 -4.18 4.98 13.81
C SER A 242 -5.01 4.11 12.88
N ILE A 243 -5.98 4.70 12.19
CA ILE A 243 -6.86 4.00 11.25
C ILE A 243 -6.07 3.31 10.14
N ARG A 244 -5.07 3.99 9.55
CA ARG A 244 -4.25 3.40 8.48
C ARG A 244 -3.50 2.14 8.93
N SER A 245 -3.02 2.13 10.16
CA SER A 245 -2.31 0.98 10.74
C SER A 245 -3.22 -0.20 11.04
N GLY A 246 -4.54 0.03 11.11
CA GLY A 246 -5.54 -0.99 11.37
C GLY A 246 -5.95 -1.82 10.15
N ARG A 247 -5.43 -1.52 8.94
CA ARG A 247 -5.70 -2.36 7.77
C ARG A 247 -5.09 -3.75 7.96
N GLN A 248 -5.92 -4.78 7.92
CA GLN A 248 -5.48 -6.16 8.04
C GLN A 248 -5.07 -6.78 6.70
N LYS A 249 -5.32 -6.08 5.59
CA LYS A 249 -5.05 -6.53 4.21
C LYS A 249 -5.63 -7.92 3.89
N VAL A 250 -6.59 -8.35 4.71
CA VAL A 250 -7.24 -9.69 4.67
C VAL A 250 -6.22 -10.86 4.71
N ALA A 251 -5.08 -10.62 5.35
CA ALA A 251 -4.03 -11.63 5.56
C ALA A 251 -4.29 -12.41 6.86
N LYS A 252 -5.30 -13.30 6.87
CA LYS A 252 -5.87 -13.95 8.06
C LYS A 252 -6.47 -12.93 9.04
N ALA A 253 -7.20 -11.96 8.49
CA ALA A 253 -7.84 -10.90 9.25
C ALA A 253 -8.71 -11.45 10.39
N GLY A 254 -8.70 -10.78 11.53
CA GLY A 254 -9.65 -10.97 12.62
C GLY A 254 -11.07 -10.71 12.13
N PHE A 255 -12.03 -11.44 12.66
CA PHE A 255 -13.44 -11.35 12.27
C PHE A 255 -14.38 -11.37 13.49
N ASP A 256 -13.85 -10.96 14.64
CA ASP A 256 -14.61 -10.89 15.89
C ASP A 256 -15.56 -9.68 15.88
N SER A 257 -15.15 -8.59 15.22
CA SER A 257 -15.94 -7.36 15.02
C SER A 257 -15.99 -6.98 13.54
N GLN A 258 -17.15 -7.25 12.90
CA GLN A 258 -17.37 -6.92 11.49
C GLN A 258 -17.74 -5.46 11.31
N ALA A 259 -17.40 -4.92 10.13
CA ALA A 259 -17.79 -3.58 9.73
C ALA A 259 -18.93 -3.57 8.72
N SER A 260 -19.73 -2.51 8.76
CA SER A 260 -20.73 -2.21 7.75
C SER A 260 -20.49 -0.82 7.17
N THR A 261 -20.53 -0.72 5.83
CA THR A 261 -20.35 0.55 5.12
C THR A 261 -21.55 0.81 4.23
N ALA A 262 -22.06 2.03 4.24
CA ALA A 262 -23.10 2.50 3.33
C ALA A 262 -22.66 3.78 2.65
N ARG A 263 -22.92 3.89 1.34
CA ARG A 263 -22.66 5.09 0.54
C ARG A 263 -23.87 5.45 -0.31
N LEU A 264 -24.11 6.74 -0.43
CA LEU A 264 -25.10 7.30 -1.34
C LEU A 264 -24.45 8.34 -2.24
N ARG A 265 -24.62 8.19 -3.57
CA ARG A 265 -24.11 9.12 -4.60
C ARG A 265 -25.24 9.75 -5.39
N TRP A 266 -25.11 11.04 -5.67
CA TRP A 266 -25.99 11.76 -6.56
C TRP A 266 -25.24 12.27 -7.79
N LEU A 267 -25.73 11.91 -8.97
CA LEU A 267 -25.13 12.15 -10.29
C LEU A 267 -26.09 12.95 -11.19
N GLY A 268 -26.95 13.79 -10.63
CA GLY A 268 -28.06 14.44 -11.35
C GLY A 268 -27.64 15.60 -12.27
N LEU A 269 -26.40 16.07 -12.19
CA LEU A 269 -25.84 17.06 -13.11
C LEU A 269 -24.62 16.48 -13.84
N PRO A 270 -24.51 16.69 -15.17
CA PRO A 270 -23.36 16.21 -15.93
C PRO A 270 -22.03 16.68 -15.32
N GLY A 271 -21.14 15.73 -15.08
CA GLY A 271 -19.81 15.98 -14.50
C GLY A 271 -19.78 16.25 -13.01
N LEU A 272 -20.92 16.24 -12.30
CA LEU A 272 -20.99 16.42 -10.85
C LEU A 272 -21.37 15.12 -10.15
N GLU A 273 -20.55 14.71 -9.20
CA GLU A 273 -20.85 13.72 -8.18
C GLU A 273 -20.86 14.38 -6.80
N LEU A 274 -21.93 14.13 -6.05
CA LEU A 274 -22.01 14.38 -4.61
C LEU A 274 -22.14 13.03 -3.93
N SER A 275 -21.35 12.78 -2.90
CA SER A 275 -21.35 11.49 -2.19
C SER A 275 -21.28 11.69 -0.68
N ALA A 276 -21.96 10.79 0.03
CA ALA A 276 -21.82 10.63 1.47
C ALA A 276 -21.68 9.15 1.81
N SER A 277 -20.76 8.82 2.72
CA SER A 277 -20.59 7.47 3.21
C SER A 277 -20.56 7.45 4.74
N VAL A 278 -20.99 6.32 5.30
CA VAL A 278 -20.89 6.01 6.73
C VAL A 278 -20.39 4.59 6.87
N GLN A 279 -19.48 4.36 7.83
CA GLN A 279 -19.08 3.02 8.23
C GLN A 279 -19.20 2.90 9.74
N TYR A 280 -19.59 1.72 10.21
CA TYR A 280 -19.67 1.34 11.61
C TYR A 280 -18.98 0.00 11.84
N GLN A 281 -18.26 -0.11 12.95
CA GLN A 281 -17.66 -1.33 13.48
C GLN A 281 -17.85 -1.36 14.99
N ASP A 282 -18.27 -2.49 15.55
CA ASP A 282 -18.59 -2.61 16.98
C ASP A 282 -17.37 -2.47 17.89
N ASP A 283 -16.22 -2.98 17.45
CA ASP A 283 -14.92 -2.85 18.12
C ASP A 283 -13.80 -2.70 17.08
N ILE A 284 -13.12 -1.55 17.14
CA ILE A 284 -12.08 -1.19 16.19
C ILE A 284 -10.76 -1.97 16.38
N THR A 285 -10.63 -2.72 17.48
CA THR A 285 -9.47 -3.54 17.85
C THR A 285 -9.74 -5.03 17.77
N GLN A 286 -10.84 -5.45 17.12
CA GLN A 286 -11.26 -6.85 17.03
C GLN A 286 -11.34 -7.51 18.42
N GLU A 287 -11.84 -6.80 19.43
CA GLU A 287 -11.98 -7.23 20.84
C GLU A 287 -10.62 -7.50 21.55
N SER A 288 -9.49 -7.05 20.98
CA SER A 288 -8.17 -7.28 21.57
C SER A 288 -7.81 -6.29 22.69
N ASP A 289 -8.40 -5.08 22.69
CA ASP A 289 -8.15 -4.03 23.70
C ASP A 289 -9.46 -3.63 24.43
N PRO A 290 -9.62 -3.98 25.70
CA PRO A 290 -10.82 -3.65 26.46
C PRO A 290 -10.99 -2.13 26.75
N LEU A 291 -10.00 -1.31 26.42
CA LEU A 291 -10.08 0.15 26.54
C LEU A 291 -10.55 0.83 25.26
N ALA A 292 -10.69 0.10 24.17
CA ALA A 292 -11.27 0.56 22.91
C ALA A 292 -12.71 0.03 22.76
N GLY A 293 -13.43 0.54 21.77
CA GLY A 293 -14.81 0.15 21.51
C GLY A 293 -15.20 0.42 20.07
N SER A 294 -16.43 0.85 19.88
CA SER A 294 -16.98 1.08 18.54
C SER A 294 -16.30 2.23 17.80
N ALA A 295 -16.35 2.15 16.47
CA ALA A 295 -15.85 3.21 15.61
C ALA A 295 -16.87 3.56 14.51
N MET A 296 -16.99 4.86 14.26
CA MET A 296 -17.87 5.39 13.22
C MET A 296 -17.09 6.32 12.29
N LEU A 297 -17.11 6.03 10.99
CA LEU A 297 -16.62 6.92 9.95
C LEU A 297 -17.77 7.66 9.30
N TYR A 298 -17.57 8.95 9.08
CA TYR A 298 -18.42 9.79 8.24
C TYR A 298 -17.57 10.41 7.15
N THR A 299 -18.01 10.30 5.91
CA THR A 299 -17.37 11.01 4.80
C THR A 299 -18.39 11.73 3.94
N GLY A 300 -17.97 12.84 3.36
CA GLY A 300 -18.72 13.53 2.32
C GLY A 300 -17.78 14.10 1.29
N HIS A 301 -18.11 13.93 0.01
CA HIS A 301 -17.28 14.51 -1.04
C HIS A 301 -18.09 15.09 -2.20
N LEU A 302 -17.42 15.98 -2.91
CA LEU A 302 -17.84 16.56 -4.18
C LEU A 302 -16.74 16.31 -5.20
N SER A 303 -17.09 15.78 -6.37
CA SER A 303 -16.22 15.75 -7.53
C SER A 303 -16.96 16.38 -8.72
N TRP A 304 -16.39 17.42 -9.29
CA TRP A 304 -17.01 18.13 -10.41
C TRP A 304 -16.00 18.39 -11.52
N GLN A 305 -16.45 18.14 -12.75
CA GLN A 305 -15.71 18.42 -13.99
C GLN A 305 -16.61 19.11 -15.00
N TYR A 306 -16.17 20.29 -15.47
CA TYR A 306 -16.94 21.06 -16.45
C TYR A 306 -16.02 21.89 -17.33
N HIS A 307 -16.03 21.64 -18.63
CA HIS A 307 -15.22 22.37 -19.64
C HIS A 307 -13.74 22.52 -19.28
N GLY A 308 -13.12 21.44 -18.80
CA GLY A 308 -11.72 21.40 -18.36
C GLY A 308 -11.49 21.90 -16.94
N PHE A 309 -12.42 22.62 -16.34
CA PHE A 309 -12.37 22.92 -14.91
C PHE A 309 -12.74 21.69 -14.08
N GLY A 310 -11.96 21.41 -13.04
CA GLY A 310 -12.23 20.37 -12.06
C GLY A 310 -12.25 20.94 -10.64
N LEU A 311 -13.06 20.37 -9.79
CA LEU A 311 -13.07 20.64 -8.36
C LEU A 311 -13.33 19.33 -7.61
N ARG A 312 -12.41 18.99 -6.72
CA ARG A 312 -12.62 17.93 -5.72
C ARG A 312 -12.61 18.56 -4.33
N ALA A 313 -13.48 18.09 -3.48
CA ALA A 313 -13.50 18.45 -2.07
C ALA A 313 -13.99 17.24 -1.28
N LEU A 314 -13.33 16.95 -0.16
CA LEU A 314 -13.68 15.83 0.69
C LEU A 314 -13.50 16.22 2.17
N TYR A 315 -14.40 15.75 3.01
CA TYR A 315 -14.26 15.70 4.46
C TYR A 315 -14.46 14.27 4.95
N ALA A 316 -13.61 13.85 5.87
CA ALA A 316 -13.69 12.56 6.54
C ALA A 316 -13.47 12.73 8.04
N ARG A 317 -14.23 11.98 8.85
CA ARG A 317 -14.09 11.96 10.31
C ARG A 317 -14.40 10.58 10.86
N TRP A 318 -13.50 10.11 11.71
CA TRP A 318 -13.70 8.97 12.59
C TRP A 318 -14.01 9.45 14.02
N ASP A 319 -14.98 8.81 14.63
CA ASP A 319 -15.25 8.86 16.07
C ASP A 319 -15.01 7.45 16.63
N LEU A 320 -14.07 7.31 17.56
CA LEU A 320 -13.70 6.05 18.22
C LEU A 320 -14.10 6.11 19.69
N ASP A 321 -14.86 5.14 20.14
CA ASP A 321 -15.24 5.00 21.54
C ASP A 321 -14.14 4.32 22.36
N GLY A 322 -14.06 4.66 23.65
CA GLY A 322 -13.20 4.02 24.62
C GLY A 322 -12.19 4.96 25.28
N GLU A 323 -11.73 4.53 26.48
CA GLU A 323 -10.76 5.30 27.27
C GLU A 323 -9.36 5.27 26.62
N GLY A 324 -9.01 4.20 25.87
CA GLY A 324 -7.74 4.05 25.19
C GLY A 324 -7.55 5.08 24.07
N PRO A 325 -8.44 5.14 23.06
CA PRO A 325 -8.41 6.19 22.04
C PRO A 325 -8.45 7.60 22.63
N ALA A 326 -9.32 7.85 23.62
CA ALA A 326 -9.45 9.15 24.25
C ALA A 326 -8.17 9.59 25.00
N ALA A 327 -7.44 8.64 25.61
CA ALA A 327 -6.22 8.96 26.34
C ALA A 327 -5.08 9.51 25.44
N VAL A 328 -5.12 9.21 24.15
CA VAL A 328 -4.12 9.68 23.16
C VAL A 328 -4.73 10.66 22.15
N GLY A 329 -6.00 11.09 22.35
CA GLY A 329 -6.71 11.99 21.46
C GLY A 329 -7.12 11.41 20.12
N ALA A 330 -7.00 10.09 19.94
CA ALA A 330 -7.38 9.39 18.74
C ALA A 330 -8.87 9.01 18.68
N ASP A 331 -9.64 9.36 19.73
CA ASP A 331 -11.10 9.24 19.76
C ASP A 331 -11.77 10.07 18.66
N ARG A 332 -11.07 11.07 18.13
CA ARG A 332 -11.44 11.79 16.91
C ARG A 332 -10.24 11.90 15.97
N GLN A 333 -10.43 11.42 14.73
CA GLN A 333 -9.47 11.56 13.63
C GLN A 333 -10.20 12.17 12.45
N GLU A 334 -9.73 13.30 11.94
CA GLU A 334 -10.46 14.01 10.88
C GLU A 334 -9.54 14.68 9.86
N GLY A 335 -10.08 14.95 8.70
CA GLY A 335 -9.36 15.70 7.67
C GLY A 335 -10.27 16.12 6.53
N TRP A 336 -9.79 17.10 5.79
CA TRP A 336 -10.47 17.60 4.60
C TRP A 336 -9.47 18.15 3.60
N TYR A 337 -9.87 18.15 2.34
CA TYR A 337 -9.11 18.83 1.29
C TYR A 337 -10.04 19.47 0.26
N VAL A 338 -9.46 20.44 -0.47
CA VAL A 338 -10.06 21.07 -1.64
C VAL A 338 -9.02 21.13 -2.74
N GLU A 339 -9.38 20.66 -3.94
CA GLU A 339 -8.51 20.56 -5.12
C GLU A 339 -9.21 21.15 -6.34
N PRO A 340 -9.09 22.46 -6.61
CA PRO A 340 -9.38 23.02 -7.92
C PRO A 340 -8.32 22.59 -8.93
N SER A 341 -8.76 22.29 -10.16
CA SER A 341 -7.87 21.95 -11.26
C SER A 341 -8.38 22.52 -12.58
N TRP A 342 -7.49 22.66 -13.54
CA TRP A 342 -7.85 23.12 -14.88
C TRP A 342 -7.05 22.39 -15.95
N ARG A 343 -7.73 21.58 -16.74
CA ARG A 343 -7.20 20.92 -17.92
C ARG A 343 -7.51 21.80 -19.14
N PHE A 344 -6.54 22.63 -19.53
CA PHE A 344 -6.74 23.64 -20.57
C PHE A 344 -6.61 23.10 -21.99
N ASN A 345 -6.12 21.88 -22.16
CA ASN A 345 -6.19 21.10 -23.41
C ASN A 345 -6.09 19.60 -23.09
N GLU A 346 -6.07 18.74 -24.12
CA GLU A 346 -6.03 17.28 -23.96
C GLU A 346 -4.76 16.79 -23.23
N GLN A 347 -3.66 17.55 -23.31
CA GLN A 347 -2.37 17.14 -22.80
C GLN A 347 -1.99 17.81 -21.47
N TRP A 348 -2.44 19.03 -21.18
CA TRP A 348 -1.96 19.79 -20.06
C TRP A 348 -3.07 20.18 -19.08
N GLY A 349 -2.77 19.99 -17.82
CA GLY A 349 -3.61 20.45 -16.72
C GLY A 349 -2.77 20.87 -15.52
N VAL A 350 -3.33 21.78 -14.74
CA VAL A 350 -2.74 22.30 -13.51
C VAL A 350 -3.70 22.10 -12.36
N PHE A 351 -3.18 22.04 -11.16
CA PHE A 351 -3.98 21.96 -9.94
C PHE A 351 -3.33 22.70 -8.79
N ALA A 352 -4.16 23.02 -7.83
CA ALA A 352 -3.76 23.38 -6.48
C ALA A 352 -4.56 22.51 -5.52
N ARG A 353 -3.97 22.07 -4.42
CA ARG A 353 -4.68 21.31 -3.40
C ARG A 353 -4.26 21.84 -2.03
N TYR A 354 -5.22 22.02 -1.15
CA TYR A 354 -5.00 22.32 0.25
C TYR A 354 -5.63 21.23 1.09
N ASN A 355 -4.82 20.66 1.97
CA ASN A 355 -5.20 19.55 2.84
C ASN A 355 -5.03 19.96 4.30
N ARG A 356 -5.92 19.46 5.17
CA ARG A 356 -5.74 19.47 6.61
C ARG A 356 -6.15 18.12 7.16
N TRP A 357 -5.36 17.58 8.10
CA TRP A 357 -5.69 16.31 8.75
C TRP A 357 -5.11 16.24 10.15
N ASP A 358 -5.82 15.54 11.01
CA ASP A 358 -5.42 15.31 12.39
C ASP A 358 -5.87 13.91 12.83
N ASN A 359 -4.91 13.05 13.17
CA ASN A 359 -5.18 11.71 13.70
C ASN A 359 -5.32 11.67 15.21
N GLN A 360 -5.23 12.82 15.90
CA GLN A 360 -5.35 12.99 17.34
C GLN A 360 -6.19 14.23 17.69
N ALA A 361 -7.20 14.54 16.90
CA ALA A 361 -8.05 15.73 17.00
C ALA A 361 -8.88 15.80 18.30
N GLY A 362 -8.89 14.73 19.11
CA GLY A 362 -9.43 14.72 20.47
C GLY A 362 -8.51 15.34 21.52
N ASN A 363 -7.22 15.59 21.20
CA ASN A 363 -6.27 16.22 22.10
C ASN A 363 -6.47 17.74 22.19
N GLU A 364 -6.09 18.33 23.35
CA GLU A 364 -5.98 19.79 23.48
C GLU A 364 -4.76 20.37 22.74
N PRO A 365 -3.55 19.74 22.74
CA PRO A 365 -2.43 20.21 21.94
C PRO A 365 -2.76 20.17 20.46
N ASP A 366 -2.20 21.11 19.71
CA ASP A 366 -2.28 21.11 18.25
C ASP A 366 -1.51 19.91 17.67
N THR A 367 -2.24 19.00 17.03
CA THR A 367 -1.73 17.80 16.39
C THR A 367 -2.07 17.77 14.89
N GLU A 368 -2.61 18.88 14.41
CA GLU A 368 -3.04 19.04 13.03
C GLU A 368 -1.88 19.30 12.07
N TYR A 369 -1.95 18.68 10.92
CA TYR A 369 -1.10 18.92 9.77
C TYR A 369 -1.86 19.72 8.72
N ALA A 370 -1.16 20.60 8.02
CA ALA A 370 -1.65 21.23 6.81
C ALA A 370 -0.65 21.00 5.66
N GLN A 371 -1.14 20.91 4.43
CA GLN A 371 -0.28 20.75 3.25
C GLN A 371 -0.92 21.42 2.05
N THR A 372 -0.09 22.22 1.34
CA THR A 372 -0.44 22.81 0.06
C THR A 372 0.35 22.12 -1.04
N ASP A 373 -0.35 21.66 -2.07
CA ASP A 373 0.28 21.08 -3.26
C ASP A 373 -0.08 21.95 -4.48
N LEU A 374 0.92 22.24 -5.31
CA LEU A 374 0.76 22.97 -6.57
C LEU A 374 1.45 22.19 -7.67
N GLY A 375 0.77 21.88 -8.76
CA GLY A 375 1.41 21.06 -9.77
C GLY A 375 0.79 21.10 -11.15
N VAL A 376 1.46 20.37 -12.03
CA VAL A 376 1.11 20.21 -13.44
C VAL A 376 1.14 18.74 -13.84
N ASN A 377 0.12 18.32 -14.57
CA ASN A 377 0.08 17.02 -15.24
C ASN A 377 0.22 17.21 -16.75
N PHE A 378 1.05 16.39 -17.38
CA PHE A 378 1.19 16.30 -18.83
C PHE A 378 0.82 14.91 -19.32
N TRP A 379 -0.34 14.81 -19.97
CA TRP A 379 -0.79 13.55 -20.59
C TRP A 379 -0.21 13.43 -22.01
N LEU A 380 0.84 12.61 -22.15
CA LEU A 380 1.38 12.25 -23.47
C LEU A 380 0.36 11.41 -24.27
N HIS A 381 -0.42 10.61 -23.58
CA HIS A 381 -1.56 9.82 -24.04
C HIS A 381 -2.63 9.85 -22.93
N PRO A 382 -3.94 9.68 -23.19
CA PRO A 382 -4.92 9.60 -22.11
C PRO A 382 -4.56 8.64 -20.97
N ASN A 383 -3.84 7.58 -21.30
CA ASN A 383 -3.38 6.55 -20.36
C ASN A 383 -1.92 6.72 -19.90
N VAL A 384 -1.22 7.79 -20.27
CA VAL A 384 0.18 8.03 -19.86
C VAL A 384 0.33 9.47 -19.41
N VAL A 385 0.70 9.66 -18.15
CA VAL A 385 0.82 10.98 -17.52
C VAL A 385 2.20 11.17 -16.90
N PHE A 386 2.77 12.35 -17.12
CA PHE A 386 3.90 12.88 -16.35
C PHE A 386 3.37 13.92 -15.39
N LYS A 387 3.85 13.88 -14.17
CA LYS A 387 3.39 14.73 -13.07
C LYS A 387 4.57 15.47 -12.46
N LEU A 388 4.37 16.71 -12.10
CA LEU A 388 5.30 17.52 -11.33
C LEU A 388 4.49 18.37 -10.36
N ASP A 389 4.81 18.27 -9.08
CA ASP A 389 4.22 19.12 -8.06
C ASP A 389 5.25 19.55 -7.01
N TYR A 390 4.94 20.63 -6.34
CA TYR A 390 5.60 21.11 -5.15
C TYR A 390 4.65 21.00 -3.98
N GLN A 391 5.11 20.38 -2.91
CA GLN A 391 4.41 20.34 -1.62
C GLN A 391 5.06 21.28 -0.62
N ASP A 392 4.23 21.89 0.22
CA ASP A 392 4.56 22.76 1.33
C ASP A 392 3.72 22.30 2.51
N GLN A 393 4.37 21.72 3.54
CA GLN A 393 3.71 21.05 4.66
C GLN A 393 4.00 21.74 5.97
N ASP A 394 2.97 22.16 6.68
CA ASP A 394 3.02 22.56 8.09
C ASP A 394 2.73 21.34 8.98
N SER A 395 3.54 21.11 9.97
CA SER A 395 3.43 19.95 10.89
C SER A 395 3.36 20.38 12.35
N PRO A 396 2.77 19.56 13.23
CA PRO A 396 2.78 19.81 14.68
C PRO A 396 4.19 19.86 15.25
N ASP A 397 4.38 20.57 16.35
CA ASP A 397 5.65 20.70 17.04
C ASP A 397 6.36 19.35 17.25
N GLY A 398 7.63 19.28 16.80
CA GLY A 398 8.48 18.08 16.93
C GLY A 398 8.17 16.95 15.93
N LYS A 399 7.37 17.23 14.91
CA LYS A 399 7.16 16.34 13.77
C LYS A 399 7.93 16.85 12.54
N PRO A 400 8.35 15.96 11.63
CA PRO A 400 8.97 16.37 10.37
C PRO A 400 8.00 17.19 9.51
N GLU A 401 8.54 18.22 8.85
CA GLU A 401 7.82 19.13 7.97
C GLU A 401 8.45 19.08 6.58
N TRP A 402 7.81 18.33 5.69
CA TRP A 402 8.40 17.96 4.41
C TRP A 402 7.97 18.90 3.28
N ASP A 403 8.92 19.73 2.80
CA ASP A 403 8.75 20.59 1.63
C ASP A 403 9.58 20.11 0.46
N GLY A 404 9.11 20.32 -0.75
CA GLY A 404 9.91 20.06 -1.94
C GLY A 404 9.14 19.60 -3.15
N TRP A 405 9.88 19.01 -4.09
CA TRP A 405 9.39 18.63 -5.40
C TRP A 405 9.14 17.13 -5.48
N ASN A 406 8.03 16.79 -6.12
CA ASN A 406 7.72 15.43 -6.53
C ASN A 406 7.59 15.37 -8.05
N LEU A 407 8.22 14.40 -8.69
CA LEU A 407 8.02 14.06 -10.10
C LEU A 407 7.50 12.64 -10.20
N GLY A 408 6.63 12.39 -11.17
CA GLY A 408 6.09 11.06 -11.37
C GLY A 408 5.80 10.78 -12.84
N VAL A 409 5.81 9.50 -13.17
CA VAL A 409 5.23 8.98 -14.40
C VAL A 409 4.26 7.86 -14.06
N GLY A 410 3.05 7.94 -14.59
CA GLY A 410 2.04 6.91 -14.43
C GLY A 410 1.44 6.51 -15.78
N TYR A 411 1.04 5.25 -15.88
CA TYR A 411 0.45 4.70 -17.10
C TYR A 411 -0.56 3.60 -16.80
N MET A 412 -1.51 3.42 -17.72
CA MET A 412 -2.50 2.32 -17.76
C MET A 412 -2.44 1.64 -19.12
N PHE A 413 -2.78 0.35 -19.18
CA PHE A 413 -2.82 -0.43 -20.41
C PHE A 413 -3.91 -1.50 -20.41
#